data_4ed77faa907ef403db49a25d07bd11ec
#
_entry.id   4ed77faa907ef403db49a25d07bd11ec
#
_cell.length_a   1.000
_cell.length_b   1.000
_cell.length_c   1.000
_cell.angle_alpha   90.00
_cell.angle_beta   90.00
_cell.angle_gamma   90.00
#
_symmetry.space_group_name_H-M   'P 1'
#
loop_
_entity.id
_entity.type
_entity.pdbx_description
1 polymer ?
#
loop_
_entity_poly.entity_id
_entity_poly.type
_entity_poly.pdbx_seq_one_letter_code
_entity_poly.pdbx_strand_id
1 'polypeptide(L)' 'VYYDDILSDILKANPLWQGKNLEKTDCGFEQNLKAKNYEIFYQVCDNKVSFFDKISHTKIILTHIQN' A
#
# COMPACT_ATOMS: atom_id res chain seq x y z
N VAL A 1 -8.70 -6.37 -13.07
CA VAL A 1 -7.70 -5.37 -12.73
C VAL A 1 -7.28 -5.57 -11.28
N TYR A 2 -5.99 -5.51 -11.03
CA TYR A 2 -5.49 -5.80 -9.69
C TYR A 2 -5.98 -4.82 -8.62
N TYR A 3 -6.44 -3.64 -9.01
CA TYR A 3 -6.97 -2.67 -8.05
C TYR A 3 -8.15 -3.21 -7.26
N ASP A 4 -9.01 -3.98 -7.91
CA ASP A 4 -10.18 -4.53 -7.23
C ASP A 4 -9.77 -5.48 -6.11
N ASP A 5 -8.64 -6.18 -6.30
CA ASP A 5 -8.15 -7.13 -5.32
C ASP A 5 -7.51 -6.46 -4.12
N ILE A 6 -6.86 -5.32 -4.32
CA ILE A 6 -6.10 -4.70 -3.24
C ILE A 6 -6.75 -3.47 -2.63
N LEU A 7 -7.77 -2.90 -3.27
CA LEU A 7 -8.38 -1.66 -2.77
C LEU A 7 -8.91 -1.81 -1.35
N SER A 8 -9.53 -2.95 -1.06
CA SER A 8 -10.03 -3.21 0.29
C SER A 8 -8.91 -3.19 1.32
N ASP A 9 -7.77 -3.77 0.99
CA ASP A 9 -6.62 -3.77 1.91
C ASP A 9 -6.08 -2.37 2.10
N ILE A 10 -6.01 -1.59 1.03
CA ILE A 10 -5.55 -0.21 1.12
C ILE A 10 -6.46 0.60 2.05
N LEU A 11 -7.76 0.46 1.89
CA LEU A 11 -8.73 1.19 2.72
C LEU A 11 -8.65 0.80 4.19
N LYS A 12 -8.26 -0.43 4.48
CA LYS A 12 -8.13 -0.93 5.85
C LYS A 12 -6.72 -0.85 6.39
N ALA A 13 -5.78 -0.33 5.61
CA ALA A 13 -4.36 -0.25 5.97
C ALA A 13 -3.77 -1.64 6.24
N ASN A 14 -4.24 -2.65 5.54
CA ASN A 14 -3.73 -4.02 5.66
C ASN A 14 -2.59 -4.25 4.68
N PRO A 15 -1.68 -5.21 4.98
CA PRO A 15 -0.66 -5.60 4.02
C PRO A 15 -1.26 -6.09 2.72
N LEU A 16 -0.63 -5.76 1.60
CA LEU A 16 -1.06 -6.22 0.29
C LEU A 16 -0.55 -7.64 0.04
N TRP A 17 -1.35 -8.43 -0.67
CA TRP A 17 -0.98 -9.78 -1.08
C TRP A 17 -0.33 -10.58 0.06
N GLN A 18 -0.99 -10.55 1.24
CA GLN A 18 -0.58 -11.33 2.41
C GLN A 18 0.83 -10.97 2.91
N GLY A 19 1.24 -9.71 2.72
CA GLY A 19 2.51 -9.24 3.22
C GLY A 19 3.70 -9.53 2.33
N LYS A 20 3.49 -9.71 1.04
CA LYS A 20 4.59 -9.95 0.11
C LYS A 20 5.60 -8.81 0.15
N ASN A 21 6.88 -9.14 0.34
CA ASN A 21 7.99 -8.19 0.43
C ASN A 21 7.80 -7.13 1.52
N LEU A 22 7.06 -7.47 2.57
CA LEU A 22 6.79 -6.55 3.66
C LEU A 22 8.04 -6.32 4.49
N GLU A 23 8.32 -5.06 4.78
CA GLU A 23 9.38 -4.68 5.71
C GLU A 23 8.80 -3.80 6.80
N LYS A 24 9.10 -4.14 8.05
CA LYS A 24 8.62 -3.35 9.18
C LYS A 24 9.45 -2.09 9.32
N THR A 25 8.78 -1.00 9.66
CA THR A 25 9.42 0.29 9.93
C THR A 25 9.07 0.75 11.34
N ASP A 26 9.66 1.85 11.77
CA ASP A 26 9.42 2.38 13.11
C ASP A 26 7.96 2.79 13.32
N CYS A 27 7.26 3.15 12.27
CA CYS A 27 5.89 3.66 12.37
C CYS A 27 4.84 2.72 11.76
N GLY A 28 5.26 1.59 11.20
CA GLY A 28 4.34 0.66 10.57
C GLY A 28 5.06 -0.33 9.69
N PHE A 29 4.78 -0.29 8.39
CA PHE A 29 5.44 -1.18 7.45
C PHE A 29 5.39 -0.59 6.05
N GLU A 30 6.21 -1.17 5.17
CA GLU A 30 6.19 -0.80 3.77
C GLU A 30 6.37 -2.02 2.89
N GLN A 31 5.91 -1.92 1.66
CA GLN A 31 6.04 -2.98 0.67
C GLN A 31 6.45 -2.37 -0.66
N ASN A 32 7.44 -3.00 -1.31
CA ASN A 32 7.84 -2.67 -2.66
C ASN A 32 7.48 -3.86 -3.54
N LEU A 33 6.53 -3.66 -4.45
CA LEU A 33 5.97 -4.73 -5.26
C LEU A 33 6.19 -4.37 -6.72
N LYS A 34 6.97 -5.17 -7.40
CA LYS A 34 7.33 -4.88 -8.78
C LYS A 34 7.06 -6.08 -9.67
N ALA A 35 6.41 -5.81 -10.78
CA ALA A 35 6.16 -6.81 -11.79
C ALA A 35 6.10 -6.12 -13.16
N LYS A 36 5.77 -6.90 -14.18
CA LYS A 36 5.73 -6.41 -15.55
C LYS A 36 4.71 -5.28 -15.72
N ASN A 37 3.57 -5.38 -15.02
CA ASN A 37 2.44 -4.48 -15.19
C ASN A 37 2.28 -3.46 -14.07
N TYR A 38 3.13 -3.51 -13.05
CA TYR A 38 3.02 -2.56 -11.95
C TYR A 38 4.35 -2.40 -11.24
N GLU A 39 4.52 -1.25 -10.62
CA GLU A 39 5.65 -0.98 -9.76
C GLU A 39 5.09 -0.18 -8.60
N ILE A 40 4.79 -0.88 -7.51
CA ILE A 40 4.03 -0.34 -6.39
C ILE A 40 4.94 -0.07 -5.20
N PHE A 41 4.79 1.10 -4.61
CA PHE A 41 5.29 1.39 -3.28
C PHE A 41 4.09 1.63 -2.37
N TYR A 42 3.95 0.79 -1.35
CA TYR A 42 2.85 0.85 -0.42
C TYR A 42 3.42 1.01 0.98
N GLN A 43 2.98 2.03 1.69
CA GLN A 43 3.49 2.31 3.02
C GLN A 43 2.35 2.64 3.96
N VAL A 44 2.39 2.04 5.14
CA VAL A 44 1.50 2.39 6.24
C VAL A 44 2.39 2.90 7.36
N CYS A 45 2.17 4.14 7.76
CA CYS A 45 2.97 4.80 8.80
C CYS A 45 2.02 5.55 9.72
N ASP A 46 1.97 5.12 10.98
CA ASP A 46 1.02 5.64 11.96
C ASP A 46 -0.40 5.51 11.40
N ASN A 47 -1.11 6.61 11.18
CA ASN A 47 -2.46 6.58 10.66
C ASN A 47 -2.54 6.96 9.18
N LYS A 48 -1.43 6.90 8.48
CA LYS A 48 -1.37 7.33 7.10
C LYS A 48 -1.04 6.16 6.18
N VAL A 49 -1.82 6.01 5.13
CA VAL A 49 -1.61 4.99 4.09
C VAL A 49 -1.19 5.71 2.82
N SER A 50 -0.11 5.25 2.22
CA SER A 50 0.39 5.79 0.96
C SER A 50 0.53 4.64 -0.04
N PHE A 51 -0.07 4.79 -1.20
CA PHE A 51 0.01 3.82 -2.29
C PHE A 51 0.40 4.55 -3.56
N PHE A 52 1.42 4.06 -4.22
CA PHE A 52 1.86 4.65 -5.47
C PHE A 52 2.25 3.55 -6.45
N ASP A 53 1.65 3.57 -7.64
CA ASP A 53 2.02 2.68 -8.73
C ASP A 53 2.64 3.52 -9.84
N LYS A 54 3.92 3.34 -10.03
CA LYS A 54 4.69 4.14 -10.97
C LYS A 54 4.32 3.85 -12.43
N ILE A 55 3.93 2.61 -12.71
CA ILE A 55 3.58 2.21 -14.09
C ILE A 55 2.25 2.82 -14.51
N SER A 56 1.24 2.75 -13.64
CA SER A 56 -0.09 3.27 -13.96
C SER A 56 -0.27 4.73 -13.55
N HIS A 57 0.74 5.32 -12.90
CA HIS A 57 0.67 6.69 -12.39
C HIS A 57 -0.48 6.89 -11.40
N THR A 58 -0.74 5.86 -10.61
CA THR A 58 -1.81 5.89 -9.60
C THR A 58 -1.22 6.24 -8.24
N LYS A 59 -1.87 7.16 -7.55
CA LYS A 59 -1.43 7.57 -6.22
C LYS A 59 -2.64 7.69 -5.30
N ILE A 60 -2.59 7.03 -4.16
CA ILE A 60 -3.65 7.06 -3.16
C ILE A 60 -3.01 7.40 -1.83
N ILE A 61 -3.52 8.42 -1.17
CA ILE A 61 -3.06 8.79 0.17
C ILE A 61 -4.29 8.92 1.06
N LEU A 62 -4.30 8.16 2.13
CA LEU A 62 -5.40 8.13 3.09
C LEU A 62 -4.86 8.43 4.47
N THR A 63 -5.63 9.16 5.25
CA THR A 63 -5.32 9.39 6.65
C THR A 63 -6.46 8.82 7.48
N HIS A 64 -6.13 7.90 8.38
CA HIS A 64 -7.11 7.30 9.29
C HIS A 64 -7.17 8.14 10.55
N ILE A 65 -8.37 8.61 10.86
CA ILE A 65 -8.57 9.41 12.07
C ILE A 65 -9.07 8.48 13.17
N GLN A 66 -8.35 8.49 14.28
CA GLN A 66 -8.75 7.71 15.45
C GLN A 66 -9.31 8.66 16.49
N ASN A 67 -10.45 8.28 17.02
CA ASN A 67 -11.09 9.03 18.11
C ASN A 67 -10.87 8.32 19.44
#